data_5b1a0ba594e31ba0c0eaccbb6b29a5af
#
_entry.id   5b1a0ba594e31ba0c0eaccbb6b29a5af
#
_cell.length_a   1.000
_cell.length_b   1.000
_cell.length_c   1.000
_cell.angle_alpha   90.00
_cell.angle_beta   90.00
_cell.angle_gamma   90.00
#
_symmetry.space_group_name_H-M   'P 1'
#
loop_
_entity.id
_entity.type
_entity.pdbx_description
1 polymer ?
#
loop_
_entity_poly.entity_id
_entity_poly.type
_entity_poly.pdbx_seq_one_letter_code
_entity_poly.pdbx_strand_id
1 'polypeptide(L)'
;MRRDIFQAIADPTRRAILVLIAVQAMTPNAIAEHFDITRQSISKHLRILSECDLLGQKQEGREIFYELKIDKMKEIDVWLDQFRKVMEDRFQQLDQLLYIIKNEKK
;
A
#
# COMPACT_ATOMS: atom_id res chain seq x y z
N MET A 1 -10.69 19.64 -1.43
CA MET A 1 -10.59 18.49 -0.53
C MET A 1 -9.15 17.96 -0.55
N ARG A 2 -8.55 17.85 0.62
CA ARG A 2 -7.17 17.40 0.73
C ARG A 2 -7.09 15.88 0.53
N ARG A 3 -6.24 15.44 -0.40
CA ARG A 3 -5.99 14.03 -0.63
C ARG A 3 -4.77 13.61 0.18
N ASP A 4 -4.91 12.52 0.91
CA ASP A 4 -3.80 11.98 1.68
C ASP A 4 -3.57 10.49 1.35
N ILE A 5 -2.51 9.94 1.92
CA ILE A 5 -2.09 8.58 1.63
C ILE A 5 -3.16 7.55 2.02
N PHE A 6 -3.96 7.81 3.06
CA PHE A 6 -5.00 6.88 3.49
C PHE A 6 -6.14 6.82 2.48
N GLN A 7 -6.46 7.94 1.85
CA GLN A 7 -7.43 7.96 0.76
C GLN A 7 -6.93 7.15 -0.43
N ALA A 8 -5.64 7.25 -0.72
CA ALA A 8 -5.04 6.51 -1.82
C ALA A 8 -5.22 5.01 -1.63
N ILE A 9 -4.97 4.50 -0.42
CA ILE A 9 -5.03 3.06 -0.14
C ILE A 9 -6.43 2.57 0.25
N ALA A 10 -7.43 3.43 0.20
CA ALA A 10 -8.80 3.05 0.54
C ALA A 10 -9.44 2.15 -0.52
N ASP A 11 -8.90 2.14 -1.73
CA ASP A 11 -9.42 1.35 -2.84
C ASP A 11 -8.53 0.14 -3.13
N PRO A 12 -9.11 -1.08 -3.24
CA PRO A 12 -8.29 -2.27 -3.46
C PRO A 12 -7.52 -2.26 -4.78
N THR A 13 -8.08 -1.68 -5.84
CA THR A 13 -7.37 -1.59 -7.12
C THR A 13 -6.15 -0.67 -7.00
N ARG A 14 -6.30 0.45 -6.31
CA ARG A 14 -5.17 1.36 -6.09
C ARG A 14 -4.08 0.72 -5.25
N ARG A 15 -4.46 -0.06 -4.22
CA ARG A 15 -3.47 -0.82 -3.43
C ARG A 15 -2.68 -1.78 -4.32
N ALA A 16 -3.38 -2.49 -5.20
CA ALA A 16 -2.74 -3.44 -6.12
C ALA A 16 -1.81 -2.75 -7.11
N ILE A 17 -2.21 -1.58 -7.61
CA ILE A 17 -1.37 -0.78 -8.50
C ILE A 17 -0.07 -0.37 -7.80
N LEU A 18 -0.18 0.11 -6.55
CA LEU A 18 1.00 0.51 -5.78
C LEU A 18 1.99 -0.64 -5.60
N VAL A 19 1.49 -1.83 -5.31
CA VAL A 19 2.35 -3.02 -5.17
C VAL A 19 3.05 -3.32 -6.50
N LEU A 20 2.31 -3.25 -7.60
CA LEU A 20 2.86 -3.55 -8.91
C LEU A 20 3.99 -2.57 -9.30
N ILE A 21 3.73 -1.27 -9.17
CA ILE A 21 4.73 -0.26 -9.57
C ILE A 21 5.85 -0.09 -8.55
N ALA A 22 5.70 -0.62 -7.34
CA ALA A 22 6.79 -0.66 -6.36
C ALA A 22 7.93 -1.54 -6.85
N VAL A 23 7.63 -2.57 -7.63
CA VAL A 23 8.63 -3.47 -8.18
C VAL A 23 9.33 -2.84 -9.38
N GLN A 24 8.56 -2.13 -10.22
CA GLN A 24 9.08 -1.59 -11.47
C GLN A 24 8.15 -0.48 -11.96
N ALA A 25 8.75 0.63 -12.42
CA ALA A 25 7.97 1.70 -13.04
C ALA A 25 7.27 1.17 -14.30
N MET A 26 6.03 1.60 -14.53
CA MET A 26 5.21 1.09 -15.61
C MET A 26 4.39 2.20 -16.26
N THR A 27 4.07 1.98 -17.54
CA THR A 27 3.15 2.85 -18.27
C THR A 27 1.70 2.51 -17.91
N PRO A 28 0.75 3.44 -18.11
CA PRO A 28 -0.67 3.15 -17.87
C PRO A 28 -1.18 1.94 -18.67
N ASN A 29 -0.73 1.78 -19.91
CA ASN A 29 -1.13 0.63 -20.73
C ASN A 29 -0.64 -0.68 -20.14
N ALA A 30 0.61 -0.73 -19.69
CA ALA A 30 1.16 -1.93 -19.06
C ALA A 30 0.41 -2.27 -17.77
N ILE A 31 0.07 -1.27 -16.98
CA ILE A 31 -0.71 -1.47 -15.76
C ILE A 31 -2.09 -2.03 -16.11
N ALA A 32 -2.76 -1.44 -17.09
CA ALA A 32 -4.10 -1.88 -17.50
C ALA A 32 -4.12 -3.35 -17.93
N GLU A 33 -3.08 -3.80 -18.63
CA GLU A 33 -2.96 -5.19 -19.06
C GLU A 33 -2.92 -6.16 -17.85
N HIS A 34 -2.32 -5.75 -16.76
CA HIS A 34 -2.22 -6.60 -15.58
C HIS A 34 -3.55 -6.76 -14.84
N PHE A 35 -4.45 -5.79 -14.94
CA PHE A 35 -5.67 -5.79 -14.14
C PHE A 35 -6.94 -6.10 -14.92
N ASP A 36 -6.83 -6.30 -16.23
CA ASP A 36 -7.98 -6.55 -17.11
C ASP A 36 -9.08 -5.49 -16.93
N ILE A 37 -8.67 -4.26 -16.80
CA ILE A 37 -9.56 -3.10 -16.73
C ILE A 37 -9.13 -2.07 -17.78
N THR A 38 -10.01 -1.13 -18.07
CA THR A 38 -9.73 -0.16 -19.13
C THR A 38 -8.61 0.79 -18.74
N ARG A 39 -7.92 1.29 -19.77
CA ARG A 39 -6.89 2.31 -19.57
C ARG A 39 -7.46 3.55 -18.90
N GLN A 40 -8.70 3.89 -19.23
CA GLN A 40 -9.38 5.05 -18.65
C GLN A 40 -9.55 4.90 -17.14
N SER A 41 -9.93 3.70 -16.68
CA SER A 41 -10.03 3.40 -15.26
C SER A 41 -8.68 3.50 -14.58
N ILE A 42 -7.64 2.95 -15.21
CA ILE A 42 -6.27 3.05 -14.69
C ILE A 42 -5.84 4.51 -14.60
N SER A 43 -6.08 5.31 -15.63
CA SER A 43 -5.72 6.72 -15.63
C SER A 43 -6.37 7.47 -14.48
N LYS A 44 -7.63 7.14 -14.17
CA LYS A 44 -8.35 7.75 -13.05
C LYS A 44 -7.69 7.39 -11.72
N HIS A 45 -7.34 6.11 -11.53
CA HIS A 45 -6.65 5.66 -10.32
C HIS A 45 -5.29 6.32 -10.18
N LEU A 46 -4.53 6.40 -11.27
CA LEU A 46 -3.22 7.04 -11.26
C LEU A 46 -3.31 8.53 -10.92
N ARG A 47 -4.36 9.19 -11.40
CA ARG A 47 -4.58 10.60 -11.07
C ARG A 47 -4.81 10.78 -9.57
N ILE A 48 -5.64 9.94 -8.97
CA ILE A 48 -5.90 9.99 -7.53
C ILE A 48 -4.62 9.73 -6.74
N LEU A 49 -3.85 8.72 -7.14
CA LEU A 49 -2.58 8.41 -6.50
C LEU A 49 -1.58 9.56 -6.64
N SER A 50 -1.58 10.23 -7.79
CA SER A 50 -0.71 11.41 -8.00
C SER A 50 -1.13 12.58 -7.12
N GLU A 51 -2.44 12.78 -6.95
CA GLU A 51 -2.95 13.82 -6.06
C GLU A 51 -2.59 13.57 -4.60
N CYS A 52 -2.34 12.31 -4.23
CA CYS A 52 -1.88 11.91 -2.90
C CYS A 52 -0.35 11.98 -2.77
N ASP A 53 0.33 12.43 -3.82
CA ASP A 53 1.80 12.58 -3.85
C ASP A 53 2.56 11.25 -3.69
N LEU A 54 1.96 10.17 -4.18
CA LEU A 54 2.57 8.84 -4.10
C LEU A 54 3.32 8.43 -5.35
N LEU A 55 3.11 9.13 -6.46
CA LEU A 55 3.65 8.74 -7.75
C LEU A 55 4.63 9.78 -8.30
N GLY A 56 5.76 9.28 -8.81
CA GLY A 56 6.64 10.05 -9.66
C GLY A 56 6.38 9.67 -11.12
N GLN A 57 6.71 10.56 -12.02
CA GLN A 57 6.59 10.33 -13.45
C GLN A 57 7.96 10.48 -14.10
N LYS A 58 8.24 9.58 -15.02
CA LYS A 58 9.47 9.60 -15.80
C LYS A 58 9.11 9.43 -17.26
N GLN A 59 9.46 10.41 -18.08
CA GLN A 59 9.20 10.35 -19.50
C GLN A 59 10.37 9.70 -20.24
N GLU A 60 10.07 8.69 -21.03
CA GLU A 60 11.05 8.05 -21.93
C GLU A 60 10.44 8.01 -23.31
N GLY A 61 10.95 8.83 -24.23
CA GLY A 61 10.37 8.96 -25.55
C GLY A 61 8.98 9.54 -25.49
N ARG A 62 8.01 8.81 -26.02
CA ARG A 62 6.60 9.23 -26.02
C ARG A 62 5.81 8.64 -24.86
N GLU A 63 6.47 7.82 -24.03
CA GLU A 63 5.81 7.13 -22.95
C GLU A 63 6.12 7.76 -21.61
N ILE A 64 5.12 7.75 -20.72
CA ILE A 64 5.28 8.20 -19.36
C ILE A 64 5.21 6.97 -18.45
N PHE A 65 6.25 6.76 -17.67
CA PHE A 65 6.32 5.70 -16.68
C PHE A 65 5.99 6.27 -15.32
N TYR A 66 5.14 5.54 -14.59
CA TYR A 66 4.79 5.90 -13.22
C TYR A 66 5.59 5.03 -12.27
N GLU A 67 6.12 5.66 -11.24
CA GLU A 67 6.89 4.95 -10.21
C GLU A 67 6.36 5.34 -8.83
N LEU A 68 6.57 4.47 -7.86
CA LEU A 68 6.15 4.73 -6.49
C LEU A 68 7.20 5.59 -5.79
N LYS A 69 6.76 6.64 -5.13
CA LYS A 69 7.61 7.40 -4.20
C LYS A 69 7.60 6.64 -2.88
N ILE A 70 8.51 5.70 -2.74
CA ILE A 70 8.51 4.76 -1.62
C ILE A 70 8.64 5.46 -0.26
N ASP A 71 9.35 6.58 -0.23
CA ASP A 71 9.52 7.36 1.00
C ASP A 71 8.21 7.93 1.53
N LYS A 72 7.23 8.13 0.65
CA LYS A 72 5.91 8.62 1.04
C LYS A 72 5.09 7.56 1.78
N MET A 73 5.45 6.29 1.63
CA MET A 73 4.81 5.20 2.35
C MET A 73 5.18 5.20 3.84
N LYS A 74 6.17 5.98 4.23
CA LYS A 74 6.63 6.07 5.61
C LYS A 74 5.53 6.54 6.57
N GLU A 75 4.63 7.38 6.09
CA GLU A 75 3.50 7.85 6.89
C GLU A 75 2.60 6.69 7.34
N ILE A 76 2.38 5.74 6.44
CA ILE A 76 1.61 4.54 6.78
C ILE A 76 2.38 3.68 7.78
N ASP A 77 3.68 3.54 7.58
CA ASP A 77 4.52 2.75 8.48
C ASP A 77 4.52 3.31 9.89
N VAL A 78 4.63 4.62 10.02
CA VAL A 78 4.57 5.28 11.33
C VAL A 78 3.22 5.05 12.00
N TRP A 79 2.14 5.16 11.25
CA TRP A 79 0.80 4.93 11.75
C TRP A 79 0.62 3.48 12.22
N LEU A 80 1.09 2.52 11.43
CA LEU A 80 1.00 1.10 11.77
C LEU A 80 1.85 0.74 12.99
N ASP A 81 2.93 1.46 13.21
CA ASP A 81 3.84 1.19 14.32
C ASP A 81 3.12 1.27 15.68
N GLN A 82 2.15 2.16 15.80
CA GLN A 82 1.33 2.28 17.01
C GLN A 82 0.59 0.98 17.32
N PHE A 83 0.13 0.29 16.28
CA PHE A 83 -0.63 -0.95 16.43
C PHE A 83 0.27 -2.16 16.62
N ARG A 84 1.49 -2.12 16.08
CA ARG A 84 2.45 -3.23 16.22
C ARG A 84 2.74 -3.53 17.68
N LYS A 85 2.96 -2.51 18.48
CA LYS A 85 3.22 -2.68 19.92
C LYS A 85 2.03 -3.29 20.63
N VAL A 86 0.83 -2.82 20.32
CA VAL A 86 -0.39 -3.37 20.90
C VAL A 86 -0.54 -4.84 20.54
N MET A 87 -0.29 -5.19 19.28
CA MET A 87 -0.38 -6.58 18.82
C MET A 87 0.65 -7.46 19.53
N GLU A 88 1.89 -6.99 19.66
CA GLU A 88 2.94 -7.73 20.34
C GLU A 88 2.58 -7.99 21.79
N ASP A 89 2.08 -6.96 22.48
CA ASP A 89 1.66 -7.08 23.88
C ASP A 89 0.53 -8.10 24.03
N ARG A 90 -0.44 -8.08 23.14
CA ARG A 90 -1.56 -9.02 23.16
C ARG A 90 -1.12 -10.44 22.89
N PHE A 91 -0.21 -10.64 21.95
CA PHE A 91 0.32 -11.98 21.68
C PHE A 91 1.12 -12.49 22.87
N GLN A 92 1.91 -11.65 23.52
CA GLN A 92 2.64 -12.02 24.72
C GLN A 92 1.69 -12.40 25.86
N GLN A 93 0.64 -11.63 26.06
CA GLN A 93 -0.38 -11.91 27.07
C GLN A 93 -1.06 -13.25 26.79
N LEU A 94 -1.37 -13.53 25.53
CA LEU A 94 -1.97 -14.80 25.15
C LEU A 94 -1.03 -15.97 25.40
N ASP A 95 0.25 -15.83 25.04
CA ASP A 95 1.25 -16.85 25.27
C ASP A 95 1.41 -17.15 26.76
N GLN A 96 1.44 -16.10 27.60
CA GLN A 96 1.51 -16.25 29.04
C GLN A 96 0.32 -17.00 29.59
N LEU A 97 -0.88 -16.63 29.13
CA LEU A 97 -2.12 -17.27 29.54
C LEU A 97 -2.13 -18.76 29.15
N LEU A 98 -1.73 -19.07 27.91
CA LEU A 98 -1.66 -20.44 27.44
C LEU A 98 -0.64 -21.25 28.22
N TYR A 99 0.47 -20.64 28.59
CA TYR A 99 1.49 -21.30 29.39
C TYR A 99 0.94 -21.67 30.76
N ILE A 100 0.23 -20.73 31.43
CA ILE A 100 -0.40 -20.96 32.72
C ILE A 100 -1.42 -22.10 32.64
N ILE A 101 -2.29 -22.05 31.65
CA ILE A 101 -3.31 -23.08 31.44
C ILE A 101 -2.68 -24.45 31.24
N LYS A 102 -1.63 -24.51 30.42
CA LYS A 102 -0.93 -25.77 30.14
C LYS A 102 -0.28 -26.34 31.37
N ASN A 103 0.27 -25.50 32.23
CA ASN A 103 0.93 -25.96 33.44
C ASN A 103 -0.03 -26.35 34.55
N GLU A 104 -1.22 -25.78 34.56
CA GLU A 104 -2.27 -26.13 35.55
C GLU A 104 -2.91 -27.49 35.29
N LYS A 105 -2.76 -28.04 34.11
CA LYS A 105 -3.34 -29.33 33.71
C LYS A 105 -2.52 -30.54 34.09
N LYS A 106 -1.54 -30.40 34.94
CA LYS A 106 -0.74 -31.54 35.40
C LYS A 106 -1.46 -32.37 36.43
#